data_e153e05b7134b9254c63f64efba06801
#
_entry.id   e153e05b7134b9254c63f64efba06801
#
_cell.length_a   1.000
_cell.length_b   1.000
_cell.length_c   1.000
_cell.angle_alpha   90.00
_cell.angle_beta   90.00
_cell.angle_gamma   90.00
#
_symmetry.space_group_name_H-M   'P 1'
#
loop_
_entity.id
_entity.type
_entity.pdbx_description
1 polymer ?
#
loop_
_entity_poly.entity_id
_entity_poly.type
_entity_poly.pdbx_seq_one_letter_code
_entity_poly.pdbx_strand_id
1 'polypeptide(L)'
;TMNVAAELQNEKVSPIASRPEIYAFAGCWINQATGDWRIGFFEDFAVYQCQFWDYESINIQKNRTTIILKNGTEQLKVRLTRKDETSCTLSVGKEKAQTYVLCNDKYLPDYPVADTTPFVDNGYQTDSVTLIGYLRNLPSTRPFEVAVPDMITDREEKYTTAIDSLGRFTLRFPVLNSHNVFIDWGRTTIWTSVEPGETYF
;
A
#
# COMPACT_ATOMS: atom_id res chain seq x y z
N THR A 1 24.08 -10.18 40.04
CA THR A 1 23.00 -10.92 39.37
C THR A 1 21.68 -10.22 39.68
N MET A 2 21.31 -9.24 38.85
CA MET A 2 19.99 -8.62 38.89
C MET A 2 19.21 -9.17 37.71
N ASN A 3 18.15 -9.94 38.03
CA ASN A 3 17.12 -10.33 37.10
C ASN A 3 16.25 -9.12 36.76
N VAL A 4 16.33 -8.63 35.53
CA VAL A 4 15.33 -7.75 34.97
C VAL A 4 14.46 -8.59 34.06
N ALA A 5 13.45 -9.21 34.63
CA ALA A 5 12.33 -9.75 33.88
C ALA A 5 11.47 -8.55 33.47
N ALA A 6 11.62 -8.11 32.21
CA ALA A 6 10.67 -7.17 31.62
C ALA A 6 9.35 -7.91 31.45
N GLU A 7 8.35 -7.53 32.22
CA GLU A 7 6.95 -7.84 31.97
C GLU A 7 6.56 -7.30 30.61
N LEU A 8 6.52 -8.17 29.62
CA LEU A 8 5.77 -7.93 28.41
C LEU A 8 4.27 -7.94 28.82
N GLN A 9 3.74 -6.75 29.06
CA GLN A 9 2.32 -6.57 29.19
C GLN A 9 1.68 -7.07 27.88
N ASN A 10 0.95 -8.17 28.00
CA ASN A 10 0.00 -8.63 27.01
C ASN A 10 -1.10 -7.56 26.90
N GLU A 11 -0.88 -6.53 26.09
CA GLU A 11 -2.00 -5.73 25.60
C GLU A 11 -2.88 -6.68 24.79
N LYS A 12 -3.99 -7.04 25.37
CA LYS A 12 -5.11 -7.64 24.66
C LYS A 12 -5.44 -6.67 23.51
N VAL A 13 -4.96 -6.99 22.31
CA VAL A 13 -5.45 -6.35 21.11
C VAL A 13 -6.96 -6.57 21.10
N SER A 14 -7.71 -5.53 21.41
CA SER A 14 -9.16 -5.56 21.27
C SER A 14 -9.44 -5.94 19.82
N PRO A 15 -10.36 -6.89 19.55
CA PRO A 15 -10.72 -7.20 18.18
C PRO A 15 -11.16 -5.89 17.53
N ILE A 16 -10.45 -5.48 16.49
CA ILE A 16 -10.77 -4.29 15.71
C ILE A 16 -12.20 -4.50 15.25
N ALA A 17 -13.08 -3.61 15.67
CA ALA A 17 -14.48 -3.71 15.30
C ALA A 17 -14.56 -3.65 13.77
N SER A 18 -14.98 -4.76 13.15
CA SER A 18 -15.17 -4.79 11.70
C SER A 18 -16.04 -3.61 11.28
N ARG A 19 -15.61 -2.86 10.28
CA ARG A 19 -16.36 -1.73 9.72
C ARG A 19 -17.12 -2.22 8.48
N PRO A 20 -18.32 -2.79 8.65
CA PRO A 20 -19.07 -3.39 7.56
C PRO A 20 -19.41 -2.39 6.46
N GLU A 21 -19.44 -1.09 6.79
CA GLU A 21 -19.63 -0.02 5.81
C GLU A 21 -18.53 0.04 4.75
N ILE A 22 -17.33 -0.43 5.05
CA ILE A 22 -16.21 -0.43 4.11
C ILE A 22 -16.44 -1.41 2.97
N TYR A 23 -17.07 -2.55 3.21
CA TYR A 23 -17.34 -3.56 2.18
C TYR A 23 -18.13 -3.01 0.98
N ALA A 24 -18.86 -1.93 1.18
CA ALA A 24 -19.60 -1.29 0.09
C ALA A 24 -18.69 -0.67 -0.98
N PHE A 25 -17.43 -0.36 -0.66
CA PHE A 25 -16.47 0.29 -1.54
C PHE A 25 -15.03 -0.24 -1.41
N ALA A 26 -14.82 -1.34 -0.67
CA ALA A 26 -13.51 -1.95 -0.49
C ALA A 26 -12.90 -2.38 -1.82
N GLY A 27 -11.58 -2.27 -1.92
CA GLY A 27 -10.78 -2.71 -3.06
C GLY A 27 -9.94 -1.59 -3.65
N CYS A 28 -9.21 -1.94 -4.71
CA CYS A 28 -8.35 -1.03 -5.45
C CYS A 28 -9.14 -0.39 -6.60
N TRP A 29 -9.11 0.92 -6.69
CA TRP A 29 -9.85 1.69 -7.68
C TRP A 29 -8.89 2.34 -8.68
N ILE A 30 -9.11 2.04 -9.96
CA ILE A 30 -8.29 2.47 -11.08
C ILE A 30 -9.01 3.57 -11.82
N ASN A 31 -8.30 4.63 -12.14
CA ASN A 31 -8.83 5.70 -12.98
C ASN A 31 -9.10 5.17 -14.39
N GLN A 32 -10.35 5.25 -14.83
CA GLN A 32 -10.76 4.70 -16.13
C GLN A 32 -10.09 5.41 -17.31
N ALA A 33 -9.73 6.68 -17.18
CA ALA A 33 -9.15 7.45 -18.28
C ALA A 33 -7.65 7.24 -18.42
N THR A 34 -6.93 7.05 -17.30
CA THR A 34 -5.45 6.96 -17.29
C THR A 34 -4.93 5.55 -17.05
N GLY A 35 -5.76 4.65 -16.51
CA GLY A 35 -5.32 3.32 -16.09
C GLY A 35 -4.58 3.32 -14.74
N ASP A 36 -4.39 4.49 -14.11
CA ASP A 36 -3.59 4.58 -12.89
C ASP A 36 -4.37 4.09 -11.67
N TRP A 37 -3.70 3.28 -10.86
CA TRP A 37 -4.14 2.98 -9.51
C TRP A 37 -3.66 4.10 -8.57
N ARG A 38 -4.59 4.81 -7.95
CA ARG A 38 -4.25 5.89 -7.03
C ARG A 38 -4.80 5.71 -5.63
N ILE A 39 -5.87 4.93 -5.48
CA ILE A 39 -6.54 4.76 -4.21
C ILE A 39 -7.06 3.34 -4.04
N GLY A 40 -6.84 2.79 -2.84
CA GLY A 40 -7.41 1.52 -2.38
C GLY A 40 -8.04 1.69 -1.01
N PHE A 41 -9.16 1.01 -0.79
CA PHE A 41 -9.84 0.97 0.51
C PHE A 41 -9.76 -0.45 1.05
N PHE A 42 -9.15 -0.59 2.22
CA PHE A 42 -8.98 -1.83 2.95
C PHE A 42 -9.79 -1.78 4.25
N GLU A 43 -9.87 -2.88 4.97
CA GLU A 43 -10.72 -3.00 6.16
C GLU A 43 -10.41 -1.93 7.23
N ASP A 44 -9.14 -1.67 7.51
CA ASP A 44 -8.70 -0.82 8.62
C ASP A 44 -8.05 0.48 8.17
N PHE A 45 -7.70 0.61 6.90
CA PHE A 45 -7.00 1.77 6.34
C PHE A 45 -7.31 1.95 4.85
N ALA A 46 -6.97 3.10 4.32
CA ALA A 46 -6.90 3.35 2.88
C ALA A 46 -5.44 3.55 2.46
N VAL A 47 -5.16 3.30 1.18
CA VAL A 47 -3.90 3.70 0.55
C VAL A 47 -4.23 4.73 -0.52
N TYR A 48 -3.59 5.88 -0.48
CA TYR A 48 -3.70 6.92 -1.50
C TYR A 48 -2.32 7.46 -1.84
N GLN A 49 -1.97 7.44 -3.12
CA GLN A 49 -0.65 7.84 -3.62
C GLN A 49 0.49 7.15 -2.85
N CYS A 50 0.40 5.82 -2.72
CA CYS A 50 1.38 5.00 -2.00
C CYS A 50 1.65 5.45 -0.55
N GLN A 51 0.63 5.97 0.14
CA GLN A 51 0.68 6.31 1.57
C GLN A 51 -0.49 5.69 2.30
N PHE A 52 -0.26 5.27 3.55
CA PHE A 52 -1.33 4.78 4.43
C PHE A 52 -2.13 5.92 5.03
N TRP A 53 -3.44 5.76 5.05
CA TRP A 53 -4.40 6.69 5.63
C TRP A 53 -5.36 5.94 6.54
N ASP A 54 -5.53 6.43 7.75
CA ASP A 54 -6.51 5.88 8.69
C ASP A 54 -7.89 6.47 8.42
N TYR A 55 -8.95 5.68 8.65
CA TYR A 55 -10.31 6.18 8.57
C TYR A 55 -10.66 7.00 9.81
N GLU A 56 -10.88 8.30 9.64
CA GLU A 56 -11.40 9.15 10.71
C GLU A 56 -12.93 9.09 10.78
N SER A 57 -13.60 9.17 9.63
CA SER A 57 -15.06 9.00 9.55
C SER A 57 -15.51 8.52 8.18
N ILE A 58 -16.62 7.78 8.17
CA ILE A 58 -17.26 7.26 6.96
C ILE A 58 -18.75 7.59 7.08
N ASN A 59 -19.30 8.28 6.09
CA ASN A 59 -20.71 8.63 6.01
C ASN A 59 -21.27 8.14 4.68
N ILE A 60 -22.20 7.18 4.75
CA ILE A 60 -22.86 6.59 3.58
C ILE A 60 -24.28 7.11 3.47
N GLN A 61 -24.64 7.69 2.34
CA GLN A 61 -25.98 8.20 2.03
C GLN A 61 -26.41 7.64 0.68
N LYS A 62 -27.20 6.57 0.68
CA LYS A 62 -27.64 5.86 -0.52
C LYS A 62 -26.44 5.40 -1.36
N ASN A 63 -26.22 6.02 -2.53
CA ASN A 63 -25.11 5.73 -3.44
C ASN A 63 -23.89 6.66 -3.24
N ARG A 64 -23.94 7.58 -2.28
CA ARG A 64 -22.86 8.54 -1.99
C ARG A 64 -22.18 8.18 -0.69
N THR A 65 -20.86 8.10 -0.72
CA THR A 65 -20.04 7.89 0.46
C THR A 65 -19.07 9.05 0.61
N THR A 66 -19.01 9.62 1.80
CA THR A 66 -17.99 10.61 2.15
C THR A 66 -17.09 10.00 3.21
N ILE A 67 -15.80 9.99 2.93
CA ILE A 67 -14.78 9.40 3.78
C ILE A 67 -13.82 10.52 4.18
N ILE A 68 -13.52 10.64 5.45
CA ILE A 68 -12.42 11.46 5.95
C ILE A 68 -11.29 10.53 6.31
N LEU A 69 -10.17 10.72 5.66
CA LEU A 69 -8.94 10.00 5.88
C LEU A 69 -7.96 10.88 6.64
N LYS A 70 -7.13 10.28 7.48
CA LYS A 70 -6.12 10.97 8.29
C LYS A 70 -4.76 10.28 8.17
N ASN A 71 -3.70 11.10 8.01
CA ASN A 71 -2.31 10.66 8.10
C ASN A 71 -1.54 11.68 8.95
N GLY A 72 -1.21 11.32 10.19
CA GLY A 72 -0.63 12.26 11.16
C GLY A 72 -1.54 13.47 11.41
N THR A 73 -1.12 14.66 11.00
CA THR A 73 -1.88 15.91 11.11
C THR A 73 -2.69 16.24 9.84
N GLU A 74 -2.47 15.51 8.76
CA GLU A 74 -3.13 15.75 7.48
C GLU A 74 -4.49 15.08 7.44
N GLN A 75 -5.46 15.74 6.81
CA GLN A 75 -6.78 15.20 6.54
C GLN A 75 -7.08 15.25 5.05
N LEU A 76 -7.70 14.20 4.55
CA LEU A 76 -8.08 14.06 3.16
C LEU A 76 -9.55 13.67 3.06
N LYS A 77 -10.34 14.48 2.38
CA LYS A 77 -11.75 14.19 2.15
C LYS A 77 -11.94 13.50 0.81
N VAL A 78 -12.48 12.29 0.86
CA VAL A 78 -12.83 11.51 -0.33
C VAL A 78 -14.35 11.48 -0.48
N ARG A 79 -14.84 11.74 -1.69
CA ARG A 79 -16.25 11.60 -2.05
C ARG A 79 -16.37 10.56 -3.14
N LEU A 80 -17.12 9.52 -2.87
CA LEU A 80 -17.38 8.42 -3.79
C LEU A 80 -18.89 8.39 -4.08
N THR A 81 -19.24 8.35 -5.36
CA THR A 81 -20.62 8.12 -5.80
C THR A 81 -20.64 6.86 -6.65
N ARG A 82 -21.25 5.81 -6.14
CA ARG A 82 -21.33 4.51 -6.83
C ARG A 82 -22.28 4.62 -8.01
N LYS A 83 -21.85 4.13 -9.17
CA LYS A 83 -22.66 4.03 -10.38
C LYS A 83 -23.26 2.63 -10.50
N ASP A 84 -22.43 1.61 -10.30
CA ASP A 84 -22.80 0.19 -10.34
C ASP A 84 -21.88 -0.63 -9.41
N GLU A 85 -21.82 -1.95 -9.56
CA GLU A 85 -21.01 -2.83 -8.71
C GLU A 85 -19.50 -2.63 -8.88
N THR A 86 -19.07 -2.19 -10.07
CA THR A 86 -17.67 -2.13 -10.48
C THR A 86 -17.19 -0.73 -10.79
N SER A 87 -18.08 0.27 -10.83
CA SER A 87 -17.71 1.63 -11.19
C SER A 87 -18.24 2.68 -10.22
N CYS A 88 -17.46 3.73 -10.06
CA CYS A 88 -17.81 4.88 -9.24
C CYS A 88 -17.27 6.17 -9.83
N THR A 89 -17.85 7.28 -9.40
CA THR A 89 -17.22 8.60 -9.54
C THR A 89 -16.58 8.95 -8.22
N LEU A 90 -15.30 9.27 -8.23
CA LEU A 90 -14.51 9.56 -7.05
C LEU A 90 -13.80 10.91 -7.18
N SER A 91 -13.79 11.68 -6.10
CA SER A 91 -12.99 12.90 -5.96
C SER A 91 -12.22 12.88 -4.66
N VAL A 92 -10.96 13.29 -4.70
CA VAL A 92 -10.06 13.34 -3.55
C VAL A 92 -9.67 14.79 -3.29
N GLY A 93 -9.89 15.27 -2.07
CA GLY A 93 -9.60 16.64 -1.68
C GLY A 93 -10.34 17.67 -2.54
N LYS A 94 -9.57 18.45 -3.29
CA LYS A 94 -10.05 19.50 -4.20
C LYS A 94 -10.07 19.05 -5.67
N GLU A 95 -9.68 17.81 -5.96
CA GLU A 95 -9.66 17.30 -7.33
C GLU A 95 -11.06 17.19 -7.92
N LYS A 96 -11.15 17.35 -9.24
CA LYS A 96 -12.40 17.10 -9.96
C LYS A 96 -12.77 15.63 -9.88
N ALA A 97 -14.06 15.36 -9.77
CA ALA A 97 -14.54 13.99 -9.77
C ALA A 97 -14.23 13.29 -11.10
N GLN A 98 -13.68 12.10 -11.03
CA GLN A 98 -13.31 11.25 -12.16
C GLN A 98 -13.98 9.88 -12.03
N THR A 99 -14.08 9.14 -13.12
CA THR A 99 -14.61 7.78 -13.10
C THR A 99 -13.51 6.80 -12.79
N TYR A 100 -13.79 5.90 -11.85
CA TYR A 100 -12.92 4.82 -11.43
C TYR A 100 -13.62 3.48 -11.60
N VAL A 101 -12.82 2.45 -11.86
CA VAL A 101 -13.26 1.07 -11.99
C VAL A 101 -12.59 0.24 -10.90
N LEU A 102 -13.34 -0.66 -10.30
CA LEU A 102 -12.84 -1.58 -9.29
C LEU A 102 -11.94 -2.63 -9.94
N CYS A 103 -10.70 -2.71 -9.45
CA CYS A 103 -9.76 -3.76 -9.83
C CYS A 103 -9.85 -4.92 -8.84
N ASN A 104 -10.27 -6.06 -9.30
CA ASN A 104 -10.23 -7.32 -8.56
C ASN A 104 -10.16 -8.50 -9.55
N ASP A 105 -9.94 -9.73 -9.04
CA ASP A 105 -9.80 -10.93 -9.88
C ASP A 105 -10.98 -11.19 -10.81
N LYS A 106 -12.16 -10.69 -10.44
CA LYS A 106 -13.38 -10.84 -11.24
C LYS A 106 -13.53 -9.74 -12.30
N TYR A 107 -12.98 -8.57 -12.05
CA TYR A 107 -13.15 -7.36 -12.86
C TYR A 107 -11.79 -6.70 -13.12
N LEU A 108 -10.86 -7.44 -13.71
CA LEU A 108 -9.63 -6.84 -14.20
C LEU A 108 -9.95 -6.01 -15.44
N PRO A 109 -9.72 -4.70 -15.43
CA PRO A 109 -9.88 -3.90 -16.63
C PRO A 109 -8.86 -4.33 -17.69
N ASP A 110 -9.31 -4.38 -18.96
CA ASP A 110 -8.38 -4.50 -20.08
C ASP A 110 -7.53 -3.24 -20.15
N TYR A 111 -6.28 -3.36 -19.75
CA TYR A 111 -5.32 -2.28 -19.91
C TYR A 111 -4.79 -2.26 -21.33
N PRO A 112 -4.61 -1.08 -21.94
CA PRO A 112 -3.79 -0.98 -23.12
C PRO A 112 -2.39 -1.46 -22.77
N VAL A 113 -1.98 -2.59 -23.35
CA VAL A 113 -0.69 -3.26 -23.08
C VAL A 113 0.51 -2.43 -23.63
N ALA A 114 0.24 -1.40 -24.41
CA ALA A 114 1.31 -0.56 -24.98
C ALA A 114 1.62 0.59 -24.01
N ASP A 115 2.70 0.46 -23.29
CA ASP A 115 3.35 1.62 -22.68
C ASP A 115 3.96 2.47 -23.80
N THR A 116 3.35 3.62 -24.03
CA THR A 116 3.81 4.60 -25.01
C THR A 116 4.69 5.66 -24.38
N THR A 117 4.99 5.54 -23.09
CA THR A 117 5.88 6.47 -22.37
C THR A 117 7.29 6.34 -22.97
N PRO A 118 7.92 7.44 -23.39
CA PRO A 118 9.30 7.38 -23.85
C PRO A 118 10.20 6.80 -22.78
N PHE A 119 11.02 5.83 -23.11
CA PHE A 119 12.04 5.33 -22.20
C PHE A 119 12.98 6.48 -21.83
N VAL A 120 13.12 6.73 -20.54
CA VAL A 120 14.07 7.68 -19.98
C VAL A 120 15.16 6.86 -19.30
N ASP A 121 16.37 6.92 -19.81
CA ASP A 121 17.52 6.34 -19.14
C ASP A 121 17.89 7.24 -17.96
N ASN A 122 17.53 6.82 -16.76
CA ASN A 122 17.85 7.56 -15.53
C ASN A 122 19.31 7.43 -15.12
N GLY A 123 20.11 6.64 -15.85
CA GLY A 123 21.52 6.40 -15.56
C GLY A 123 21.76 5.81 -14.16
N TYR A 124 22.96 6.03 -13.64
CA TYR A 124 23.27 5.67 -12.23
C TYR A 124 22.83 6.82 -11.31
N GLN A 125 21.67 6.67 -10.72
CA GLN A 125 21.19 7.60 -9.71
C GLN A 125 21.10 6.86 -8.36
N THR A 126 21.91 7.32 -7.40
CA THR A 126 21.77 6.84 -6.03
C THR A 126 20.55 7.48 -5.40
N ASP A 127 19.52 6.74 -5.17
CA ASP A 127 18.35 7.19 -4.40
C ASP A 127 17.78 6.01 -3.60
N SER A 128 16.78 6.30 -2.78
CA SER A 128 16.13 5.29 -1.97
C SER A 128 14.85 4.81 -2.63
N VAL A 129 14.62 3.52 -2.54
CA VAL A 129 13.32 2.91 -2.82
C VAL A 129 12.51 2.88 -1.54
N THR A 130 11.21 3.10 -1.65
CA THR A 130 10.27 2.90 -0.55
C THR A 130 9.30 1.78 -0.91
N LEU A 131 9.25 0.74 -0.09
CA LEU A 131 8.23 -0.30 -0.18
C LEU A 131 7.23 -0.09 0.96
N ILE A 132 5.97 0.03 0.63
CA ILE A 132 4.88 -0.03 1.59
C ILE A 132 4.01 -1.24 1.30
N GLY A 133 3.43 -1.80 2.32
CA GLY A 133 2.53 -2.95 2.14
C GLY A 133 1.87 -3.36 3.43
N TYR A 134 1.04 -4.39 3.34
CA TYR A 134 0.43 -4.98 4.52
C TYR A 134 0.33 -6.50 4.39
N LEU A 135 0.39 -7.15 5.52
CA LEU A 135 0.38 -8.60 5.64
C LEU A 135 -0.78 -9.02 6.54
N ARG A 136 -1.69 -9.81 6.01
CA ARG A 136 -2.83 -10.35 6.77
C ARG A 136 -2.47 -11.65 7.48
N ASN A 137 -3.07 -11.86 8.65
CA ASN A 137 -2.99 -13.14 9.40
C ASN A 137 -1.55 -13.60 9.68
N LEU A 138 -0.71 -12.66 10.07
CA LEU A 138 0.66 -12.98 10.41
C LEU A 138 0.76 -13.79 11.71
N PRO A 139 1.34 -14.98 11.67
CA PRO A 139 1.57 -15.77 12.88
C PRO A 139 2.80 -15.33 13.66
N SER A 140 3.56 -14.34 13.23
CA SER A 140 4.87 -14.07 13.81
C SER A 140 5.19 -12.59 13.99
N THR A 141 5.98 -12.33 15.03
CA THR A 141 6.62 -11.05 15.34
C THR A 141 7.88 -10.78 14.48
N ARG A 142 8.06 -11.51 13.36
CA ARG A 142 9.22 -11.29 12.49
C ARG A 142 9.09 -9.94 11.78
N PRO A 143 10.17 -9.17 11.71
CA PRO A 143 10.20 -7.96 10.90
C PRO A 143 10.01 -8.31 9.42
N PHE A 144 9.52 -7.37 8.64
CA PHE A 144 9.57 -7.44 7.19
C PHE A 144 11.01 -7.24 6.72
N GLU A 145 11.50 -8.10 5.84
CA GLU A 145 12.89 -8.11 5.37
C GLU A 145 12.93 -8.08 3.84
N VAL A 146 13.81 -7.27 3.31
CA VAL A 146 14.18 -7.23 1.91
C VAL A 146 15.68 -7.44 1.79
N ALA A 147 16.08 -8.33 0.91
CA ALA A 147 17.46 -8.59 0.55
C ALA A 147 17.77 -7.95 -0.81
N VAL A 148 18.83 -7.17 -0.86
CA VAL A 148 19.33 -6.50 -2.05
C VAL A 148 20.66 -7.13 -2.43
N PRO A 149 20.70 -8.01 -3.45
CA PRO A 149 21.93 -8.66 -3.86
C PRO A 149 22.82 -7.69 -4.65
N ASP A 150 24.10 -7.69 -4.35
CA ASP A 150 25.12 -7.04 -5.18
C ASP A 150 25.78 -8.10 -6.08
N MET A 151 25.43 -8.06 -7.36
CA MET A 151 25.89 -9.03 -8.37
C MET A 151 27.38 -8.94 -8.65
N ILE A 152 28.06 -7.85 -8.26
CA ILE A 152 29.49 -7.65 -8.50
C ILE A 152 30.30 -8.25 -7.37
N THR A 153 29.87 -8.04 -6.13
CA THR A 153 30.59 -8.47 -4.94
C THR A 153 30.10 -9.80 -4.37
N ASP A 154 29.02 -10.36 -4.92
CA ASP A 154 28.34 -11.57 -4.43
C ASP A 154 27.92 -11.42 -2.95
N ARG A 155 27.59 -10.20 -2.55
CA ARG A 155 27.10 -9.88 -1.22
C ARG A 155 25.63 -9.55 -1.28
N GLU A 156 24.97 -9.76 -0.17
CA GLU A 156 23.55 -9.44 0.02
C GLU A 156 23.41 -8.47 1.20
N GLU A 157 22.83 -7.33 0.96
CA GLU A 157 22.46 -6.40 2.02
C GLU A 157 21.01 -6.62 2.42
N LYS A 158 20.75 -6.68 3.73
CA LYS A 158 19.42 -6.94 4.29
C LYS A 158 18.90 -5.69 4.99
N TYR A 159 17.69 -5.30 4.60
CA TYR A 159 16.98 -4.19 5.19
C TYR A 159 15.71 -4.69 5.84
N THR A 160 15.43 -4.23 7.07
CA THR A 160 14.29 -4.70 7.86
C THR A 160 13.48 -3.54 8.41
N THR A 161 12.18 -3.77 8.57
CA THR A 161 11.28 -2.84 9.26
C THR A 161 10.27 -3.59 10.12
N ALA A 162 9.76 -2.93 11.15
CA ALA A 162 8.69 -3.46 11.97
C ALA A 162 7.37 -3.46 11.21
N ILE A 163 6.51 -4.41 11.54
CA ILE A 163 5.14 -4.49 11.07
C ILE A 163 4.24 -4.01 12.20
N ASP A 164 3.33 -3.10 11.91
CA ASP A 164 2.40 -2.57 12.91
C ASP A 164 1.27 -3.54 13.26
N SER A 165 0.42 -3.16 14.22
CA SER A 165 -0.71 -3.99 14.66
C SER A 165 -1.77 -4.25 13.60
N LEU A 166 -1.82 -3.44 12.54
CA LEU A 166 -2.69 -3.60 11.38
C LEU A 166 -2.04 -4.42 10.27
N GLY A 167 -0.80 -4.87 10.48
CA GLY A 167 -0.02 -5.61 9.49
C GLY A 167 0.68 -4.72 8.46
N ARG A 168 0.68 -3.39 8.63
CA ARG A 168 1.28 -2.44 7.70
C ARG A 168 2.77 -2.32 7.95
N PHE A 169 3.53 -2.11 6.89
CA PHE A 169 4.95 -1.81 6.97
C PHE A 169 5.34 -0.73 5.96
N THR A 170 6.41 -0.03 6.26
CA THR A 170 7.10 0.89 5.36
C THR A 170 8.59 0.63 5.49
N LEU A 171 9.24 0.26 4.40
CA LEU A 171 10.67 0.00 4.35
C LEU A 171 11.31 0.90 3.29
N ARG A 172 12.36 1.61 3.69
CA ARG A 172 13.15 2.43 2.80
C ARG A 172 14.60 1.95 2.79
N PHE A 173 15.17 1.77 1.59
CA PHE A 173 16.54 1.33 1.40
C PHE A 173 17.15 1.96 0.14
N PRO A 174 18.49 2.17 0.12
CA PRO A 174 19.16 2.77 -1.02
C PRO A 174 19.34 1.74 -2.14
N VAL A 175 19.27 2.21 -3.38
CA VAL A 175 19.68 1.47 -4.58
C VAL A 175 20.44 2.40 -5.53
N LEU A 176 21.37 1.86 -6.31
CA LEU A 176 22.19 2.63 -7.26
C LEU A 176 21.58 2.73 -8.65
N ASN A 177 20.73 1.81 -9.00
CA ASN A 177 20.08 1.67 -10.30
C ASN A 177 18.86 0.78 -10.16
N SER A 178 18.16 0.52 -11.26
CA SER A 178 17.11 -0.52 -11.29
C SER A 178 17.70 -1.85 -10.82
N HIS A 179 17.10 -2.44 -9.79
CA HIS A 179 17.66 -3.57 -9.07
C HIS A 179 16.61 -4.62 -8.79
N ASN A 180 17.00 -5.89 -8.84
CA ASN A 180 16.15 -6.97 -8.39
C ASN A 180 16.33 -7.15 -6.88
N VAL A 181 15.25 -7.21 -6.15
CA VAL A 181 15.25 -7.43 -4.72
C VAL A 181 14.48 -8.69 -4.37
N PHE A 182 14.85 -9.30 -3.26
CA PHE A 182 14.20 -10.49 -2.73
C PHE A 182 13.46 -10.14 -1.44
N ILE A 183 12.20 -10.52 -1.41
CA ILE A 183 11.37 -10.43 -0.22
C ILE A 183 11.20 -11.86 0.30
N ASP A 184 11.86 -12.19 1.41
CA ASP A 184 11.72 -13.50 2.03
C ASP A 184 10.63 -13.48 3.09
N TRP A 185 9.58 -14.23 2.83
CA TRP A 185 8.45 -14.37 3.72
C TRP A 185 8.28 -15.84 4.16
N GLY A 186 9.29 -16.35 4.82
CA GLY A 186 9.28 -17.70 5.43
C GLY A 186 9.31 -18.84 4.40
N ARG A 187 8.19 -19.16 3.76
CA ARG A 187 8.10 -20.23 2.75
C ARG A 187 8.01 -19.71 1.33
N THR A 188 7.90 -18.41 1.16
CA THR A 188 7.71 -17.77 -0.14
C THR A 188 8.76 -16.68 -0.30
N THR A 189 9.50 -16.75 -1.38
CA THR A 189 10.40 -15.69 -1.82
C THR A 189 9.76 -15.00 -3.02
N ILE A 190 9.57 -13.70 -2.91
CA ILE A 190 9.06 -12.86 -3.98
C ILE A 190 10.26 -12.12 -4.57
N TRP A 191 10.33 -12.12 -5.89
CA TRP A 191 11.31 -11.35 -6.64
C TRP A 191 10.61 -10.19 -7.30
N THR A 192 11.15 -9.01 -7.16
CA THR A 192 10.63 -7.83 -7.85
C THR A 192 11.77 -6.91 -8.25
N SER A 193 11.55 -6.14 -9.31
CA SER A 193 12.46 -5.08 -9.72
C SER A 193 12.01 -3.77 -9.11
N VAL A 194 12.96 -2.99 -8.67
CA VAL A 194 12.73 -1.67 -8.06
C VAL A 194 13.65 -0.63 -8.72
N GLU A 195 13.22 0.61 -8.73
CA GLU A 195 13.94 1.74 -9.31
C GLU A 195 14.23 2.81 -8.27
N PRO A 196 15.39 3.50 -8.34
CA PRO A 196 15.73 4.58 -7.44
C PRO A 196 14.66 5.69 -7.43
N GLY A 197 14.31 6.19 -6.24
CA GLY A 197 13.34 7.28 -6.06
C GLY A 197 11.88 6.85 -6.03
N GLU A 198 11.57 5.59 -6.40
CA GLU A 198 10.20 5.12 -6.53
C GLU A 198 9.62 4.57 -5.21
N THR A 199 8.29 4.60 -5.15
CA THR A 199 7.51 4.01 -4.04
C THR A 199 6.55 2.97 -4.59
N TYR A 200 6.62 1.77 -4.03
CA TYR A 200 5.80 0.62 -4.43
C TYR A 200 4.86 0.20 -3.29
N PHE A 201 3.65 -0.26 -3.71
CA PHE A 201 2.66 -0.88 -2.82
C PHE A 201 2.28 -2.26 -3.33
#